data_a05bb746c1c651afac98465ddf3afa7c
#
_entry.id   a05bb746c1c651afac98465ddf3afa7c
#
_cell.length_a   1.000
_cell.length_b   1.000
_cell.length_c   1.000
_cell.angle_alpha   90.00
_cell.angle_beta   90.00
_cell.angle_gamma   90.00
#
_symmetry.space_group_name_H-M   'P 1'
#
loop_
_entity.id
_entity.type
_entity.pdbx_description
1 polymer ?
#
loop_
_entity_poly.entity_id
_entity_poly.type
_entity_poly.pdbx_seq_one_letter_code
_entity_poly.pdbx_strand_id
1 'polypeptide(L)'
;MELTPIQKDIIIALINLQRQKDRAIKGEEIAEVIQRNPGTVRNQMQLLKALGLVEGVPGPKGGYKPTGAAYDALRIQQLTNESVVPLYRNNVIVNGATAAEISFTTVRNPDACNGVIRVIGNIKDFVMDDKLQVGPTPVNRLIVRGEVTGRDDTNNSILFNITEMISLPKKHVKHYMKYPPLLVNFNASIQEATRLFIRNNVHGAPVEDKGKIVGIITYTDIAHAIAQGKPNVKVKDIMTKELITVDGDMQLYDVVKLFHKYNVGRLIVTINGVPKGTLSKTDVLNELAVY
;
A
#
# COMPACT_ATOMS: atom_id res chain seq x y z
N MET A 1 14.72 -20.32 -11.61
CA MET A 1 16.18 -20.63 -11.78
C MET A 1 16.94 -19.79 -10.77
N GLU A 2 17.75 -20.40 -9.92
CA GLU A 2 18.54 -19.63 -8.94
C GLU A 2 19.87 -19.17 -9.54
N LEU A 3 20.13 -17.86 -9.40
CA LEU A 3 21.43 -17.28 -9.77
C LEU A 3 22.47 -17.61 -8.69
N THR A 4 23.67 -17.96 -9.12
CA THR A 4 24.81 -18.11 -8.20
C THR A 4 25.17 -16.75 -7.56
N PRO A 5 25.83 -16.72 -6.38
CA PRO A 5 26.24 -15.48 -5.75
C PRO A 5 27.05 -14.56 -6.69
N ILE A 6 27.98 -15.11 -7.45
CA ILE A 6 28.79 -14.32 -8.40
C ILE A 6 27.96 -13.74 -9.56
N GLN A 7 26.94 -14.45 -10.03
CA GLN A 7 26.02 -13.96 -11.06
C GLN A 7 25.19 -12.80 -10.55
N LYS A 8 24.76 -12.86 -9.28
CA LYS A 8 24.04 -11.75 -8.61
C LYS A 8 24.92 -10.52 -8.51
N ASP A 9 26.15 -10.67 -8.03
CA ASP A 9 27.10 -9.57 -7.88
C ASP A 9 27.37 -8.90 -9.24
N ILE A 10 27.53 -9.68 -10.30
CA ILE A 10 27.73 -9.18 -11.67
C ILE A 10 26.54 -8.37 -12.16
N ILE A 11 25.31 -8.87 -11.98
CA ILE A 11 24.10 -8.16 -12.45
C ILE A 11 23.89 -6.88 -11.64
N ILE A 12 24.11 -6.91 -10.33
CA ILE A 12 23.99 -5.72 -9.46
C ILE A 12 25.01 -4.65 -9.88
N ALA A 13 26.27 -5.04 -10.08
CA ALA A 13 27.33 -4.13 -10.53
C ALA A 13 27.02 -3.54 -11.92
N LEU A 14 26.54 -4.35 -12.86
CA LEU A 14 26.14 -3.92 -14.20
C LEU A 14 25.01 -2.88 -14.16
N ILE A 15 23.95 -3.14 -13.37
CA ILE A 15 22.82 -2.22 -13.22
C ILE A 15 23.28 -0.88 -12.62
N ASN A 16 24.09 -0.92 -11.57
CA ASN A 16 24.57 0.29 -10.90
C ASN A 16 25.47 1.13 -11.81
N LEU A 17 26.42 0.48 -12.51
CA LEU A 17 27.30 1.16 -13.45
C LEU A 17 26.53 1.76 -14.64
N GLN A 18 25.53 1.04 -15.16
CA GLN A 18 24.71 1.57 -16.25
C GLN A 18 23.91 2.80 -15.84
N ARG A 19 23.33 2.80 -14.64
CA ARG A 19 22.61 3.97 -14.10
C ARG A 19 23.50 5.20 -13.94
N GLN A 20 24.77 4.98 -13.60
CA GLN A 20 25.73 6.07 -13.42
C GLN A 20 26.27 6.61 -14.75
N LYS A 21 26.51 5.74 -15.73
CA LYS A 21 27.24 6.08 -16.96
C LYS A 21 26.35 6.21 -18.19
N ASP A 22 25.09 5.81 -18.11
CA ASP A 22 24.08 5.80 -19.19
C ASP A 22 24.59 5.24 -20.54
N ARG A 23 25.39 4.16 -20.49
CA ARG A 23 25.95 3.47 -21.64
C ARG A 23 26.12 1.97 -21.39
N ALA A 24 26.46 1.21 -22.44
CA ALA A 24 26.88 -0.18 -22.28
C ALA A 24 28.17 -0.27 -21.43
N ILE A 25 28.25 -1.26 -20.55
CA ILE A 25 29.32 -1.44 -19.58
C ILE A 25 30.25 -2.57 -20.03
N LYS A 26 31.56 -2.32 -20.03
CA LYS A 26 32.55 -3.35 -20.37
C LYS A 26 32.71 -4.36 -19.24
N GLY A 27 33.05 -5.61 -19.58
CA GLY A 27 33.25 -6.66 -18.59
C GLY A 27 34.36 -6.35 -17.59
N GLU A 28 35.41 -5.61 -18.04
CA GLU A 28 36.50 -5.16 -17.20
C GLU A 28 36.06 -4.18 -16.10
N GLU A 29 35.14 -3.28 -16.41
CA GLU A 29 34.58 -2.32 -15.44
C GLU A 29 33.75 -3.06 -14.35
N ILE A 30 33.02 -4.11 -14.74
CA ILE A 30 32.27 -4.95 -13.79
C ILE A 30 33.26 -5.69 -12.90
N ALA A 31 34.31 -6.28 -13.49
CA ALA A 31 35.35 -7.03 -12.80
C ALA A 31 36.07 -6.19 -11.73
N GLU A 32 36.34 -4.92 -12.03
CA GLU A 32 36.92 -3.96 -11.10
C GLU A 32 36.04 -3.69 -9.92
N VAL A 33 34.73 -3.44 -10.15
CA VAL A 33 33.76 -3.15 -9.09
C VAL A 33 33.58 -4.34 -8.14
N ILE A 34 33.46 -5.56 -8.67
CA ILE A 34 33.26 -6.76 -7.86
C ILE A 34 34.57 -7.41 -7.38
N GLN A 35 35.71 -6.80 -7.70
CA GLN A 35 37.06 -7.29 -7.35
C GLN A 35 37.32 -8.74 -7.77
N ARG A 36 36.98 -9.07 -9.02
CA ARG A 36 37.13 -10.42 -9.59
C ARG A 36 37.99 -10.38 -10.87
N ASN A 37 38.52 -11.56 -11.23
CA ASN A 37 39.29 -11.68 -12.48
C ASN A 37 38.38 -11.39 -13.70
N PRO A 38 38.82 -10.52 -14.65
CA PRO A 38 38.05 -10.21 -15.86
C PRO A 38 37.69 -11.43 -16.72
N GLY A 39 38.51 -12.46 -16.76
CA GLY A 39 38.19 -13.72 -17.44
C GLY A 39 37.02 -14.45 -16.83
N THR A 40 36.98 -14.49 -15.49
CA THR A 40 35.83 -15.09 -14.77
C THR A 40 34.55 -14.32 -15.06
N VAL A 41 34.60 -12.98 -15.01
CA VAL A 41 33.44 -12.13 -15.32
C VAL A 41 32.96 -12.36 -16.75
N ARG A 42 33.88 -12.41 -17.72
CA ARG A 42 33.54 -12.66 -19.13
C ARG A 42 32.80 -13.99 -19.31
N ASN A 43 33.26 -15.05 -18.69
CA ASN A 43 32.63 -16.37 -18.76
C ASN A 43 31.18 -16.31 -18.15
N GLN A 44 31.03 -15.68 -17.00
CA GLN A 44 29.72 -15.53 -16.38
C GLN A 44 28.79 -14.64 -17.23
N MET A 45 29.29 -13.59 -17.86
CA MET A 45 28.50 -12.75 -18.77
C MET A 45 27.99 -13.52 -19.98
N GLN A 46 28.74 -14.51 -20.50
CA GLN A 46 28.26 -15.38 -21.58
C GLN A 46 27.09 -16.25 -21.10
N LEU A 47 27.19 -16.80 -19.89
CA LEU A 47 26.10 -17.56 -19.29
C LEU A 47 24.86 -16.68 -19.04
N LEU A 48 25.04 -15.49 -18.48
CA LEU A 48 23.95 -14.54 -18.24
C LEU A 48 23.27 -14.08 -19.53
N LYS A 49 24.05 -13.96 -20.62
CA LYS A 49 23.52 -13.68 -21.96
C LYS A 49 22.70 -14.85 -22.51
N ALA A 50 23.18 -16.08 -22.36
CA ALA A 50 22.43 -17.27 -22.76
C ALA A 50 21.11 -17.42 -21.98
N LEU A 51 21.05 -16.93 -20.74
CA LEU A 51 19.88 -16.88 -19.89
C LEU A 51 18.93 -15.69 -20.19
N GLY A 52 19.29 -14.84 -21.16
CA GLY A 52 18.50 -13.65 -21.50
C GLY A 52 18.52 -12.54 -20.46
N LEU A 53 19.40 -12.60 -19.45
CA LEU A 53 19.50 -11.62 -18.38
C LEU A 53 20.34 -10.39 -18.76
N VAL A 54 21.25 -10.55 -19.71
CA VAL A 54 22.06 -9.44 -20.25
C VAL A 54 22.11 -9.51 -21.78
N GLU A 55 22.18 -8.36 -22.40
CA GLU A 55 22.40 -8.21 -23.84
C GLU A 55 23.77 -7.62 -24.12
N GLY A 56 24.42 -8.09 -25.20
CA GLY A 56 25.68 -7.56 -25.67
C GLY A 56 25.49 -6.46 -26.69
N VAL A 57 26.13 -5.32 -26.51
CA VAL A 57 26.14 -4.21 -27.46
C VAL A 57 27.46 -4.26 -28.23
N PRO A 58 27.46 -4.46 -29.56
CA PRO A 58 28.68 -4.52 -30.36
C PRO A 58 29.32 -3.15 -30.58
N GLY A 59 30.60 -3.13 -30.95
CA GLY A 59 31.34 -1.95 -31.37
C GLY A 59 32.36 -1.43 -30.37
N PRO A 60 33.14 -0.37 -30.73
CA PRO A 60 34.25 0.18 -29.93
C PRO A 60 33.75 0.74 -28.57
N LYS A 61 32.53 1.26 -28.52
CA LYS A 61 31.84 1.71 -27.31
C LYS A 61 30.87 0.65 -26.78
N GLY A 62 30.98 -0.59 -27.24
CA GLY A 62 30.13 -1.71 -26.84
C GLY A 62 30.40 -2.18 -25.41
N GLY A 63 29.63 -3.20 -25.03
CA GLY A 63 29.66 -3.80 -23.69
C GLY A 63 28.38 -4.58 -23.44
N TYR A 64 27.90 -4.54 -22.22
CA TYR A 64 26.71 -5.25 -21.80
C TYR A 64 25.68 -4.29 -21.21
N LYS A 65 24.41 -4.62 -21.41
CA LYS A 65 23.27 -3.97 -20.75
C LYS A 65 22.42 -5.03 -20.04
N PRO A 66 21.83 -4.74 -18.87
CA PRO A 66 20.86 -5.63 -18.25
C PRO A 66 19.54 -5.60 -19.02
N THR A 67 18.86 -6.72 -19.09
CA THR A 67 17.49 -6.82 -19.64
C THR A 67 16.45 -6.63 -18.53
N GLY A 68 15.17 -6.49 -18.89
CA GLY A 68 14.07 -6.52 -17.91
C GLY A 68 14.11 -7.77 -17.02
N ALA A 69 14.42 -8.93 -17.61
CA ALA A 69 14.55 -10.18 -16.89
C ALA A 69 15.66 -10.18 -15.82
N ALA A 70 16.73 -9.38 -15.98
CA ALA A 70 17.75 -9.24 -14.93
C ALA A 70 17.21 -8.55 -13.68
N TYR A 71 16.39 -7.53 -13.85
CA TYR A 71 15.74 -6.84 -12.74
C TYR A 71 14.76 -7.75 -12.01
N ASP A 72 14.01 -8.54 -12.76
CA ASP A 72 13.05 -9.49 -12.19
C ASP A 72 13.77 -10.63 -11.44
N ALA A 73 14.85 -11.17 -12.00
CA ALA A 73 15.66 -12.20 -11.35
C ALA A 73 16.28 -11.73 -10.02
N LEU A 74 16.72 -10.47 -9.94
CA LEU A 74 17.22 -9.88 -8.69
C LEU A 74 16.09 -9.61 -7.69
N ARG A 75 14.92 -9.17 -8.14
CA ARG A 75 13.75 -8.94 -7.28
C ARG A 75 13.28 -10.22 -6.63
N ILE A 76 13.19 -11.31 -7.37
CA ILE A 76 12.77 -12.62 -6.85
C ILE A 76 13.74 -13.12 -5.77
N GLN A 77 15.03 -12.79 -5.85
CA GLN A 77 16.03 -13.26 -4.88
C GLN A 77 16.23 -12.34 -3.67
N GLN A 78 15.84 -11.06 -3.74
CA GLN A 78 15.77 -10.18 -2.56
C GLN A 78 14.56 -10.45 -1.67
N LEU A 79 13.62 -11.26 -2.13
CA LEU A 79 12.41 -11.67 -1.41
C LEU A 79 12.63 -12.97 -0.61
N THR A 80 13.61 -12.99 0.29
CA THR A 80 13.79 -14.11 1.25
C THR A 80 12.68 -14.21 2.31
N ASN A 81 11.67 -13.32 2.27
CA ASN A 81 10.45 -13.40 3.05
C ASN A 81 9.23 -13.30 2.12
N GLU A 82 8.94 -14.36 1.38
CA GLU A 82 7.70 -14.44 0.62
C GLU A 82 6.50 -14.48 1.58
N SER A 83 5.70 -13.43 1.54
CA SER A 83 4.44 -13.38 2.26
C SER A 83 3.37 -14.10 1.48
N VAL A 84 2.55 -14.90 2.16
CA VAL A 84 1.38 -15.54 1.58
C VAL A 84 0.38 -14.47 1.16
N VAL A 85 -0.01 -14.47 -0.12
CA VAL A 85 -1.13 -13.67 -0.64
C VAL A 85 -2.34 -14.58 -0.71
N PRO A 86 -3.32 -14.44 0.21
CA PRO A 86 -4.41 -15.37 0.34
C PRO A 86 -5.36 -15.31 -0.85
N LEU A 87 -5.92 -16.47 -1.17
CA LEU A 87 -7.01 -16.66 -2.12
C LEU A 87 -8.28 -17.06 -1.34
N TYR A 88 -9.40 -16.51 -1.76
CA TYR A 88 -10.72 -16.89 -1.24
C TYR A 88 -11.60 -17.33 -2.40
N ARG A 89 -12.30 -18.42 -2.21
CA ARG A 89 -13.34 -18.94 -3.09
C ARG A 89 -14.67 -18.86 -2.37
N ASN A 90 -15.64 -18.16 -2.94
CA ASN A 90 -16.98 -17.99 -2.34
C ASN A 90 -16.89 -17.53 -0.86
N ASN A 91 -16.01 -16.56 -0.58
CA ASN A 91 -15.72 -16.01 0.76
C ASN A 91 -15.02 -16.98 1.75
N VAL A 92 -14.62 -18.17 1.31
CA VAL A 92 -13.86 -19.13 2.13
C VAL A 92 -12.40 -19.13 1.71
N ILE A 93 -11.49 -19.05 2.68
CA ILE A 93 -10.05 -19.08 2.41
C ILE A 93 -9.63 -20.42 1.80
N VAL A 94 -8.81 -20.37 0.75
CA VAL A 94 -8.25 -21.57 0.12
C VAL A 94 -6.92 -21.87 0.76
N ASN A 95 -6.91 -22.87 1.62
CA ASN A 95 -5.69 -23.28 2.34
C ASN A 95 -4.68 -23.92 1.38
N GLY A 96 -3.39 -23.65 1.60
CA GLY A 96 -2.31 -24.21 0.80
C GLY A 96 -2.17 -23.60 -0.60
N ALA A 97 -2.89 -22.50 -0.90
CA ALA A 97 -2.75 -21.75 -2.15
C ALA A 97 -2.38 -20.28 -1.86
N THR A 98 -1.51 -19.73 -2.70
CA THR A 98 -1.11 -18.33 -2.64
C THR A 98 -1.00 -17.75 -4.04
N ALA A 99 -1.44 -16.51 -4.23
CA ALA A 99 -1.25 -15.81 -5.50
C ALA A 99 0.22 -15.39 -5.65
N ALA A 100 0.83 -15.81 -6.75
CA ALA A 100 2.20 -15.45 -7.10
C ALA A 100 2.27 -14.26 -8.04
N GLU A 101 1.26 -14.12 -8.91
CA GLU A 101 1.21 -13.06 -9.91
C GLU A 101 -0.24 -12.71 -10.23
N ILE A 102 -0.50 -11.44 -10.48
CA ILE A 102 -1.78 -10.93 -10.98
C ILE A 102 -1.48 -10.11 -12.23
N SER A 103 -2.09 -10.47 -13.34
CA SER A 103 -1.96 -9.76 -14.61
C SER A 103 -3.33 -9.37 -15.18
N PHE A 104 -3.38 -8.22 -15.87
CA PHE A 104 -4.58 -7.69 -16.50
C PHE A 104 -4.52 -7.93 -18.01
N THR A 105 -5.57 -8.50 -18.60
CA THR A 105 -5.57 -8.92 -20.01
C THR A 105 -6.41 -8.02 -20.92
N THR A 106 -7.38 -7.29 -20.35
CA THR A 106 -8.34 -6.48 -21.14
C THR A 106 -8.47 -5.03 -20.63
N VAL A 107 -7.37 -4.41 -20.21
CA VAL A 107 -7.37 -3.04 -19.62
C VAL A 107 -7.98 -1.98 -20.57
N ARG A 108 -7.92 -2.20 -21.88
CA ARG A 108 -8.45 -1.26 -22.89
C ARG A 108 -9.89 -1.53 -23.29
N ASN A 109 -10.51 -2.58 -22.78
CA ASN A 109 -11.91 -2.91 -23.11
C ASN A 109 -12.83 -2.11 -22.16
N PRO A 110 -13.81 -1.33 -22.68
CA PRO A 110 -14.71 -0.56 -21.82
C PRO A 110 -15.73 -1.43 -21.07
N ASP A 111 -16.01 -2.64 -21.56
CA ASP A 111 -17.10 -3.49 -21.05
C ASP A 111 -16.62 -4.65 -20.19
N ALA A 112 -15.32 -4.93 -20.17
CA ALA A 112 -14.75 -6.07 -19.43
C ALA A 112 -13.35 -5.79 -18.94
N CYS A 113 -13.12 -6.09 -17.67
CA CYS A 113 -11.79 -6.07 -17.06
C CYS A 113 -11.42 -7.49 -16.64
N ASN A 114 -10.68 -8.19 -17.49
CA ASN A 114 -10.24 -9.55 -17.20
C ASN A 114 -8.83 -9.59 -16.65
N GLY A 115 -8.61 -10.53 -15.75
CA GLY A 115 -7.31 -10.81 -15.15
C GLY A 115 -6.97 -12.30 -15.16
N VAL A 116 -5.70 -12.55 -14.98
CA VAL A 116 -5.15 -13.89 -14.77
C VAL A 116 -4.34 -13.87 -13.48
N ILE A 117 -4.57 -14.86 -12.63
CA ILE A 117 -3.79 -15.09 -11.41
C ILE A 117 -3.02 -16.38 -11.56
N ARG A 118 -1.70 -16.31 -11.47
CA ARG A 118 -0.86 -17.49 -11.31
C ARG A 118 -0.79 -17.84 -9.84
N VAL A 119 -1.06 -19.09 -9.52
CA VAL A 119 -1.20 -19.60 -8.16
C VAL A 119 -0.09 -20.60 -7.85
N ILE A 120 0.46 -20.54 -6.66
CA ILE A 120 1.25 -21.62 -6.06
C ILE A 120 0.31 -22.41 -5.15
N GLY A 121 0.11 -23.69 -5.41
CA GLY A 121 -0.83 -24.54 -4.70
C GLY A 121 -1.91 -25.13 -5.60
N ASN A 122 -2.95 -25.70 -5.02
CA ASN A 122 -4.01 -26.38 -5.77
C ASN A 122 -5.09 -25.39 -6.22
N ILE A 123 -5.42 -25.39 -7.53
CA ILE A 123 -6.50 -24.59 -8.13
C ILE A 123 -7.68 -25.43 -8.63
N LYS A 124 -7.63 -26.76 -8.51
CA LYS A 124 -8.59 -27.68 -9.13
C LYS A 124 -10.03 -27.48 -8.65
N ASP A 125 -10.19 -26.95 -7.45
CA ASP A 125 -11.52 -26.71 -6.86
C ASP A 125 -12.21 -25.46 -7.42
N PHE A 126 -11.51 -24.57 -8.10
CA PHE A 126 -12.10 -23.41 -8.73
C PHE A 126 -12.85 -23.80 -10.00
N VAL A 127 -14.10 -23.40 -10.09
CA VAL A 127 -14.98 -23.62 -11.23
C VAL A 127 -15.49 -22.27 -11.75
N MET A 128 -16.06 -22.29 -12.96
CA MET A 128 -16.69 -21.12 -13.57
C MET A 128 -17.75 -20.55 -12.64
N ASP A 129 -17.89 -19.21 -12.60
CA ASP A 129 -18.80 -18.42 -11.78
C ASP A 129 -18.50 -18.42 -10.27
N ASP A 130 -17.42 -19.09 -9.81
CA ASP A 130 -16.97 -18.93 -8.44
C ASP A 130 -16.57 -17.47 -8.16
N LYS A 131 -16.95 -16.95 -6.98
CA LYS A 131 -16.48 -15.64 -6.51
C LYS A 131 -15.05 -15.79 -6.00
N LEU A 132 -14.13 -15.11 -6.69
CA LEU A 132 -12.72 -15.08 -6.36
C LEU A 132 -12.36 -13.79 -5.64
N GLN A 133 -11.61 -13.88 -4.54
CA GLN A 133 -10.90 -12.74 -3.97
C GLN A 133 -9.44 -13.10 -3.80
N VAL A 134 -8.58 -12.18 -4.18
CA VAL A 134 -7.13 -12.25 -4.01
C VAL A 134 -6.66 -11.13 -3.11
N GLY A 135 -5.77 -11.44 -2.17
CA GLY A 135 -5.21 -10.44 -1.27
C GLY A 135 -5.86 -10.42 0.12
N PRO A 136 -5.42 -9.51 0.98
CA PRO A 136 -4.60 -8.33 0.65
C PRO A 136 -3.14 -8.67 0.32
N THR A 137 -2.56 -7.98 -0.65
CA THR A 137 -1.13 -8.08 -0.94
C THR A 137 -0.29 -7.44 0.18
N PRO A 138 0.97 -7.90 0.41
CA PRO A 138 1.77 -7.41 1.54
C PRO A 138 2.03 -5.92 1.53
N VAL A 139 2.39 -5.35 0.38
CA VAL A 139 2.87 -3.96 0.27
C VAL A 139 1.75 -2.95 0.13
N ASN A 140 0.87 -3.16 -0.86
CA ASN A 140 -0.16 -2.17 -1.23
C ASN A 140 -1.52 -2.49 -0.63
N ARG A 141 -1.64 -3.62 0.10
CA ARG A 141 -2.91 -4.12 0.61
C ARG A 141 -3.97 -4.24 -0.48
N LEU A 142 -3.52 -4.48 -1.73
CA LEU A 142 -4.40 -4.66 -2.87
C LEU A 142 -5.29 -5.88 -2.64
N ILE A 143 -6.58 -5.67 -2.80
CA ILE A 143 -7.59 -6.72 -2.86
C ILE A 143 -8.20 -6.64 -4.26
N VAL A 144 -8.24 -7.77 -4.95
CA VAL A 144 -8.92 -7.90 -6.25
C VAL A 144 -10.02 -8.93 -6.08
N ARG A 145 -11.24 -8.56 -6.52
CA ARG A 145 -12.39 -9.47 -6.53
C ARG A 145 -12.92 -9.63 -7.95
N GLY A 146 -13.53 -10.77 -8.18
CA GLY A 146 -14.12 -11.05 -9.48
C GLY A 146 -14.79 -12.41 -9.54
N GLU A 147 -15.19 -12.80 -10.73
CA GLU A 147 -15.84 -14.07 -11.02
C GLU A 147 -14.96 -14.91 -11.94
N VAL A 148 -14.75 -16.16 -11.57
CA VAL A 148 -13.91 -17.09 -12.34
C VAL A 148 -14.55 -17.35 -13.70
N THR A 149 -13.80 -17.12 -14.76
CA THR A 149 -14.21 -17.39 -16.14
C THR A 149 -13.54 -18.64 -16.73
N GLY A 150 -12.49 -19.12 -16.09
CA GLY A 150 -11.79 -20.33 -16.52
C GLY A 150 -10.57 -20.63 -15.68
N ARG A 151 -9.94 -21.77 -16.00
CA ARG A 151 -8.75 -22.27 -15.35
C ARG A 151 -7.78 -22.85 -16.36
N ASP A 152 -6.51 -22.54 -16.21
CA ASP A 152 -5.41 -23.14 -16.95
C ASP A 152 -4.60 -24.02 -16.00
N ASP A 153 -4.84 -25.32 -16.05
CA ASP A 153 -4.18 -26.30 -15.19
C ASP A 153 -2.70 -26.51 -15.58
N THR A 154 -2.30 -26.16 -16.81
CA THR A 154 -0.93 -26.27 -17.28
C THR A 154 -0.03 -25.21 -16.64
N ASN A 155 -0.48 -23.97 -16.61
CA ASN A 155 0.22 -22.83 -16.04
C ASN A 155 -0.18 -22.54 -14.59
N ASN A 156 -1.02 -23.38 -14.00
CA ASN A 156 -1.59 -23.24 -12.67
C ASN A 156 -2.19 -21.83 -12.44
N SER A 157 -3.05 -21.41 -13.38
CA SER A 157 -3.59 -20.07 -13.42
C SER A 157 -5.12 -20.05 -13.44
N ILE A 158 -5.71 -19.03 -12.84
CA ILE A 158 -7.15 -18.79 -12.82
C ILE A 158 -7.42 -17.53 -13.64
N LEU A 159 -8.32 -17.66 -14.59
CA LEU A 159 -8.86 -16.56 -15.41
C LEU A 159 -10.13 -16.06 -14.73
N PHE A 160 -10.31 -14.75 -14.66
CA PHE A 160 -11.48 -14.18 -13.99
C PHE A 160 -11.83 -12.79 -14.53
N ASN A 161 -13.10 -12.46 -14.46
CA ASN A 161 -13.60 -11.12 -14.71
C ASN A 161 -13.50 -10.29 -13.42
N ILE A 162 -12.77 -9.18 -13.46
CA ILE A 162 -12.53 -8.33 -12.31
C ILE A 162 -13.75 -7.44 -12.09
N THR A 163 -14.37 -7.53 -10.92
CA THR A 163 -15.50 -6.69 -10.52
C THR A 163 -15.10 -5.56 -9.59
N GLU A 164 -14.01 -5.75 -8.84
CA GLU A 164 -13.59 -4.78 -7.83
C GLU A 164 -12.07 -4.84 -7.59
N MET A 165 -11.46 -3.67 -7.50
CA MET A 165 -10.06 -3.51 -7.06
C MET A 165 -10.00 -2.44 -5.97
N ILE A 166 -9.46 -2.82 -4.81
CA ILE A 166 -9.29 -1.92 -3.67
C ILE A 166 -7.82 -1.89 -3.30
N SER A 167 -7.23 -0.70 -3.30
CA SER A 167 -5.90 -0.48 -2.76
C SER A 167 -5.88 0.82 -1.96
N LEU A 168 -5.24 0.80 -0.81
CA LEU A 168 -5.06 2.01 -0.01
C LEU A 168 -3.66 2.60 -0.25
N PRO A 169 -3.54 3.94 -0.29
CA PRO A 169 -2.25 4.60 -0.43
C PRO A 169 -1.27 4.15 0.65
N LYS A 170 -0.02 3.94 0.28
CA LYS A 170 1.05 3.48 1.18
C LYS A 170 1.61 4.58 2.10
N LYS A 171 1.17 5.84 1.93
CA LYS A 171 1.66 6.96 2.71
C LYS A 171 1.23 6.87 4.18
N HIS A 172 2.04 7.44 5.05
CA HIS A 172 1.78 7.53 6.49
C HIS A 172 0.68 8.56 6.80
N VAL A 173 0.00 8.37 7.92
CA VAL A 173 -1.13 9.21 8.39
C VAL A 173 -0.78 10.69 8.47
N LYS A 174 0.45 11.04 8.83
CA LYS A 174 0.92 12.44 8.90
C LYS A 174 0.76 13.22 7.57
N HIS A 175 0.70 12.52 6.42
CA HIS A 175 0.48 13.16 5.11
C HIS A 175 -0.98 13.50 4.83
N TYR A 176 -1.91 12.94 5.60
CA TYR A 176 -3.36 13.06 5.43
C TYR A 176 -4.03 13.84 6.57
N MET A 177 -3.32 14.05 7.68
CA MET A 177 -3.85 14.78 8.83
C MET A 177 -4.05 16.27 8.50
N LYS A 178 -5.07 16.85 9.07
CA LYS A 178 -5.23 18.31 9.11
C LYS A 178 -4.31 18.90 10.17
N TYR A 179 -3.46 19.83 9.73
CA TYR A 179 -2.52 20.57 10.59
C TYR A 179 -2.50 22.05 10.18
N PRO A 180 -2.56 23.00 11.15
CA PRO A 180 -2.88 22.79 12.57
C PRO A 180 -4.33 22.31 12.75
N PRO A 181 -4.65 21.59 13.84
CA PRO A 181 -6.01 21.14 14.11
C PRO A 181 -6.90 22.35 14.46
N LEU A 182 -8.18 22.31 14.02
CA LEU A 182 -9.18 23.22 14.53
C LEU A 182 -9.47 22.87 15.99
N LEU A 183 -9.33 23.82 16.91
CA LEU A 183 -9.49 23.60 18.34
C LEU A 183 -10.73 24.33 18.86
N VAL A 184 -11.44 23.71 19.80
CA VAL A 184 -12.55 24.31 20.56
C VAL A 184 -12.06 24.60 21.99
N ASN A 185 -12.36 25.79 22.50
CA ASN A 185 -12.01 26.15 23.87
C ASN A 185 -12.83 25.31 24.89
N PHE A 186 -12.20 24.79 25.90
CA PHE A 186 -12.78 23.98 26.97
C PHE A 186 -13.97 24.66 27.67
N ASN A 187 -13.94 25.97 27.86
CA ASN A 187 -15.00 26.74 28.51
C ASN A 187 -16.02 27.34 27.51
N ALA A 188 -15.90 27.09 26.22
CA ALA A 188 -16.84 27.56 25.22
C ALA A 188 -18.26 27.00 25.45
N SER A 189 -19.27 27.74 25.03
CA SER A 189 -20.64 27.24 24.93
C SER A 189 -20.81 26.28 23.74
N ILE A 190 -21.84 25.45 23.78
CA ILE A 190 -22.17 24.57 22.65
C ILE A 190 -22.56 25.39 21.41
N GLN A 191 -23.13 26.59 21.59
CA GLN A 191 -23.47 27.49 20.48
C GLN A 191 -22.20 28.02 19.78
N GLU A 192 -21.16 28.38 20.54
CA GLU A 192 -19.86 28.79 19.98
C GLU A 192 -19.19 27.63 19.22
N ALA A 193 -19.19 26.44 19.81
CA ALA A 193 -18.67 25.24 19.15
C ALA A 193 -19.43 24.94 17.85
N THR A 194 -20.77 25.05 17.88
CA THR A 194 -21.61 24.83 16.68
C THR A 194 -21.31 25.84 15.58
N ARG A 195 -21.19 27.15 15.91
CA ARG A 195 -20.82 28.18 14.93
C ARG A 195 -19.44 27.92 14.32
N LEU A 196 -18.48 27.47 15.15
CA LEU A 196 -17.16 27.10 14.69
C LEU A 196 -17.20 25.93 13.70
N PHE A 197 -18.01 24.90 13.99
CA PHE A 197 -18.17 23.75 13.11
C PHE A 197 -18.80 24.12 11.78
N ILE A 198 -19.89 24.90 11.79
CA ILE A 198 -20.56 25.37 10.58
C ILE A 198 -19.58 26.21 9.71
N ARG A 199 -18.89 27.17 10.31
CA ARG A 199 -17.97 28.07 9.60
C ARG A 199 -16.81 27.32 8.92
N ASN A 200 -16.34 26.24 9.55
CA ASN A 200 -15.20 25.46 9.05
C ASN A 200 -15.60 24.16 8.34
N ASN A 201 -16.91 23.91 8.16
CA ASN A 201 -17.44 22.70 7.54
C ASN A 201 -16.86 21.43 8.17
N VAL A 202 -16.89 21.32 9.49
CA VAL A 202 -16.43 20.15 10.25
C VAL A 202 -17.53 19.63 11.19
N HIS A 203 -17.50 18.32 11.46
CA HIS A 203 -18.50 17.68 12.31
C HIS A 203 -18.07 17.53 13.79
N GLY A 204 -16.86 17.97 14.11
CA GLY A 204 -16.31 17.91 15.45
C GLY A 204 -14.86 18.38 15.47
N ALA A 205 -14.34 18.67 16.65
CA ALA A 205 -12.97 19.13 16.83
C ALA A 205 -12.43 18.74 18.22
N PRO A 206 -11.09 18.66 18.38
CA PRO A 206 -10.47 18.53 19.68
C PRO A 206 -10.76 19.74 20.56
N VAL A 207 -10.88 19.47 21.86
CA VAL A 207 -11.08 20.50 22.90
C VAL A 207 -9.74 20.79 23.55
N GLU A 208 -9.42 22.07 23.63
CA GLU A 208 -8.15 22.56 24.17
C GLU A 208 -8.40 23.27 25.50
N ASP A 209 -7.62 22.91 26.51
CA ASP A 209 -7.49 23.64 27.79
C ASP A 209 -6.02 23.91 28.09
N LYS A 210 -5.65 25.20 28.24
CA LYS A 210 -4.29 25.66 28.61
C LYS A 210 -3.18 25.04 27.73
N GLY A 211 -3.41 25.00 26.42
CA GLY A 211 -2.43 24.48 25.45
C GLY A 211 -2.41 22.95 25.31
N LYS A 212 -3.31 22.23 25.99
CA LYS A 212 -3.40 20.77 25.94
C LYS A 212 -4.73 20.32 25.36
N ILE A 213 -4.72 19.29 24.51
CA ILE A 213 -5.93 18.64 24.04
C ILE A 213 -6.45 17.75 25.15
N VAL A 214 -7.66 18.02 25.66
CA VAL A 214 -8.26 17.37 26.84
C VAL A 214 -9.51 16.55 26.50
N GLY A 215 -9.98 16.61 25.26
CA GLY A 215 -11.19 15.91 24.82
C GLY A 215 -11.47 16.14 23.34
N ILE A 216 -12.59 15.64 22.89
CA ILE A 216 -13.14 15.88 21.57
C ILE A 216 -14.63 16.18 21.70
N ILE A 217 -15.14 17.10 20.89
CA ILE A 217 -16.57 17.43 20.84
C ILE A 217 -17.07 17.34 19.41
N THR A 218 -18.26 16.79 19.23
CA THR A 218 -18.91 16.58 17.93
C THR A 218 -20.34 17.12 17.92
N TYR A 219 -20.95 17.23 16.73
CA TYR A 219 -22.38 17.51 16.62
C TYR A 219 -23.26 16.51 17.36
N THR A 220 -22.84 15.24 17.45
CA THR A 220 -23.58 14.20 18.18
C THR A 220 -23.64 14.52 19.67
N ASP A 221 -22.55 14.96 20.27
CA ASP A 221 -22.48 15.33 21.69
C ASP A 221 -23.43 16.53 21.97
N ILE A 222 -23.41 17.53 21.07
CA ILE A 222 -24.28 18.71 21.16
C ILE A 222 -25.75 18.30 21.00
N ALA A 223 -26.08 17.44 20.02
CA ALA A 223 -27.43 16.95 19.81
C ALA A 223 -27.96 16.18 21.03
N HIS A 224 -27.12 15.33 21.63
CA HIS A 224 -27.49 14.64 22.88
C HIS A 224 -27.77 15.60 24.03
N ALA A 225 -26.96 16.63 24.22
CA ALA A 225 -27.15 17.63 25.26
C ALA A 225 -28.49 18.39 25.06
N ILE A 226 -28.80 18.78 23.84
CA ILE A 226 -30.06 19.46 23.49
C ILE A 226 -31.24 18.54 23.74
N ALA A 227 -31.18 17.27 23.30
CA ALA A 227 -32.26 16.26 23.51
C ALA A 227 -32.53 15.97 25.01
N GLN A 228 -31.50 16.13 25.86
CA GLN A 228 -31.63 16.04 27.32
C GLN A 228 -32.10 17.34 27.98
N GLY A 229 -32.54 18.35 27.25
CA GLY A 229 -33.00 19.62 27.79
C GLY A 229 -31.89 20.53 28.34
N LYS A 230 -30.66 20.35 27.90
CA LYS A 230 -29.47 21.09 28.38
C LYS A 230 -28.86 21.99 27.28
N PRO A 231 -29.58 22.99 26.73
CA PRO A 231 -29.11 23.79 25.60
C PRO A 231 -28.02 24.81 25.98
N ASN A 232 -27.80 25.05 27.27
CA ASN A 232 -26.87 26.08 27.76
C ASN A 232 -25.64 25.54 28.47
N VAL A 233 -25.29 24.26 28.21
CA VAL A 233 -24.08 23.64 28.82
C VAL A 233 -22.80 24.10 28.11
N LYS A 234 -21.69 23.94 28.78
CA LYS A 234 -20.37 24.18 28.23
C LYS A 234 -19.78 22.93 27.57
N VAL A 235 -18.86 23.13 26.65
CA VAL A 235 -18.15 22.06 25.94
C VAL A 235 -17.53 21.05 26.92
N LYS A 236 -16.90 21.50 27.99
CA LYS A 236 -16.28 20.64 29.02
C LYS A 236 -17.23 19.66 29.69
N ASP A 237 -18.51 19.98 29.74
CA ASP A 237 -19.52 19.19 30.45
C ASP A 237 -20.05 18.04 29.60
N ILE A 238 -19.86 18.12 28.25
CA ILE A 238 -20.41 17.13 27.31
C ILE A 238 -19.37 16.51 26.37
N MET A 239 -18.15 17.03 26.34
CA MET A 239 -17.07 16.47 25.49
C MET A 239 -16.72 15.03 25.88
N THR A 240 -16.32 14.23 24.93
CA THR A 240 -15.69 12.94 25.14
C THR A 240 -14.24 13.15 25.58
N LYS A 241 -13.90 12.66 26.79
CA LYS A 241 -12.56 12.82 27.38
C LYS A 241 -11.58 11.77 26.90
N GLU A 242 -12.06 10.59 26.53
CA GLU A 242 -11.24 9.52 26.00
C GLU A 242 -10.81 9.83 24.58
N LEU A 243 -9.51 10.13 24.40
CA LEU A 243 -8.95 10.46 23.10
C LEU A 243 -8.35 9.21 22.46
N ILE A 244 -8.82 8.88 21.28
CA ILE A 244 -8.16 7.86 20.47
C ILE A 244 -7.05 8.55 19.66
N THR A 245 -5.81 8.20 19.97
CA THR A 245 -4.61 8.76 19.35
C THR A 245 -3.97 7.73 18.42
N VAL A 246 -3.34 8.21 17.35
CA VAL A 246 -2.56 7.41 16.41
C VAL A 246 -1.23 8.10 16.12
N ASP A 247 -0.19 7.30 15.93
CA ASP A 247 1.10 7.83 15.51
C ASP A 247 1.05 8.27 14.04
N GLY A 248 1.60 9.44 13.73
CA GLY A 248 1.64 9.97 12.37
C GLY A 248 2.44 9.12 11.38
N ASP A 249 3.33 8.26 11.86
CA ASP A 249 4.08 7.31 11.05
C ASP A 249 3.34 5.97 10.83
N MET A 250 2.15 5.79 11.41
CA MET A 250 1.29 4.66 11.13
C MET A 250 0.80 4.71 9.67
N GLN A 251 0.63 3.54 9.05
CA GLN A 251 0.08 3.46 7.69
C GLN A 251 -1.43 3.72 7.69
N LEU A 252 -1.92 4.38 6.63
CA LEU A 252 -3.34 4.72 6.50
C LEU A 252 -4.25 3.49 6.63
N TYR A 253 -3.85 2.36 6.06
CA TYR A 253 -4.59 1.10 6.14
C TYR A 253 -4.87 0.65 7.59
N ASP A 254 -3.88 0.76 8.46
CA ASP A 254 -4.05 0.32 9.86
C ASP A 254 -4.93 1.31 10.63
N VAL A 255 -4.84 2.59 10.29
CA VAL A 255 -5.70 3.62 10.91
C VAL A 255 -7.16 3.50 10.49
N VAL A 256 -7.44 3.11 9.23
CA VAL A 256 -8.82 2.83 8.79
C VAL A 256 -9.48 1.75 9.66
N LYS A 257 -8.75 0.72 10.08
CA LYS A 257 -9.26 -0.30 11.00
C LYS A 257 -9.59 0.26 12.39
N LEU A 258 -8.82 1.26 12.86
CA LEU A 258 -9.07 1.88 14.17
C LEU A 258 -10.37 2.69 14.18
N PHE A 259 -10.70 3.40 13.08
CA PHE A 259 -11.98 4.06 12.93
C PHE A 259 -13.17 3.09 13.12
N HIS A 260 -13.02 1.88 12.57
CA HIS A 260 -14.06 0.85 12.70
C HIS A 260 -14.05 0.24 14.10
N LYS A 261 -12.87 -0.15 14.61
CA LYS A 261 -12.71 -0.82 15.91
C LYS A 261 -13.26 0.02 17.07
N TYR A 262 -12.96 1.34 17.07
CA TYR A 262 -13.40 2.25 18.13
C TYR A 262 -14.70 2.98 17.81
N ASN A 263 -15.29 2.73 16.65
CA ASN A 263 -16.51 3.39 16.16
C ASN A 263 -16.46 4.92 16.26
N VAL A 264 -15.30 5.51 15.95
CA VAL A 264 -15.09 6.97 15.98
C VAL A 264 -15.03 7.58 14.59
N GLY A 265 -15.42 8.84 14.44
CA GLY A 265 -15.37 9.59 13.19
C GLY A 265 -14.06 10.38 13.01
N ARG A 266 -13.29 10.55 14.09
CA ARG A 266 -12.06 11.37 14.10
C ARG A 266 -11.06 10.81 15.09
N LEU A 267 -9.77 10.92 14.73
CA LEU A 267 -8.62 10.51 15.53
C LEU A 267 -7.69 11.71 15.74
N ILE A 268 -6.99 11.72 16.85
CA ILE A 268 -5.89 12.65 17.11
C ILE A 268 -4.59 12.05 16.58
N VAL A 269 -3.89 12.80 15.75
CA VAL A 269 -2.58 12.35 15.21
C VAL A 269 -1.46 12.93 16.06
N THR A 270 -0.59 12.06 16.53
CA THR A 270 0.60 12.44 17.30
C THR A 270 1.85 12.35 16.44
N ILE A 271 2.80 13.24 16.68
CA ILE A 271 4.16 13.19 16.14
C ILE A 271 5.10 13.20 17.35
N ASN A 272 5.93 12.18 17.49
CA ASN A 272 6.79 11.98 18.66
C ASN A 272 6.01 12.03 19.99
N GLY A 273 4.84 11.42 20.02
CA GLY A 273 3.95 11.38 21.19
C GLY A 273 3.20 12.69 21.50
N VAL A 274 3.42 13.77 20.74
CA VAL A 274 2.74 15.06 20.92
C VAL A 274 1.58 15.16 19.93
N PRO A 275 0.34 15.47 20.39
CA PRO A 275 -0.79 15.75 19.51
C PRO A 275 -0.49 16.91 18.58
N LYS A 276 -0.55 16.69 17.25
CA LYS A 276 -0.22 17.70 16.23
C LYS A 276 -1.35 17.93 15.26
N GLY A 277 -2.18 16.95 14.98
CA GLY A 277 -3.20 17.07 13.96
C GLY A 277 -4.40 16.19 14.24
N THR A 278 -5.35 16.22 13.31
CA THR A 278 -6.54 15.35 13.32
C THR A 278 -6.69 14.66 11.98
N LEU A 279 -7.24 13.45 12.00
CA LEU A 279 -7.66 12.71 10.82
C LEU A 279 -9.10 12.25 10.99
N SER A 280 -9.96 12.55 10.04
CA SER A 280 -11.35 12.09 10.02
C SER A 280 -11.59 11.05 8.93
N LYS A 281 -12.70 10.28 9.03
CA LYS A 281 -13.15 9.37 7.97
C LYS A 281 -13.32 10.11 6.63
N THR A 282 -13.83 11.34 6.66
CA THR A 282 -14.02 12.17 5.46
C THR A 282 -12.68 12.54 4.82
N ASP A 283 -11.65 12.85 5.63
CA ASP A 283 -10.31 13.15 5.10
C ASP A 283 -9.75 11.94 4.35
N VAL A 284 -9.94 10.72 4.90
CA VAL A 284 -9.52 9.47 4.23
C VAL A 284 -10.30 9.24 2.95
N LEU A 285 -11.64 9.44 2.95
CA LEU A 285 -12.46 9.25 1.75
C LEU A 285 -12.08 10.23 0.63
N ASN A 286 -11.78 11.48 0.97
CA ASN A 286 -11.35 12.49 -0.01
C ASN A 286 -10.03 12.10 -0.68
N GLU A 287 -9.11 11.45 0.03
CA GLU A 287 -7.86 10.97 -0.55
C GLU A 287 -8.03 9.71 -1.42
N LEU A 288 -9.05 8.91 -1.15
CA LEU A 288 -9.36 7.73 -1.97
C LEU A 288 -10.13 8.09 -3.25
N ALA A 289 -10.82 9.22 -3.26
CA ALA A 289 -11.48 9.77 -4.44
C ALA A 289 -10.46 10.48 -5.33
N VAL A 290 -9.53 9.72 -5.91
CA VAL A 290 -8.59 10.23 -6.91
C VAL A 290 -9.33 10.32 -8.23
N TYR A 291 -9.44 11.50 -8.77
CA TYR A 291 -10.05 11.80 -10.06
C TYR A 291 -9.00 11.81 -11.18
#